data_5102b5b013f8a73dde72fd4c75ee5397
#
_entry.id   5102b5b013f8a73dde72fd4c75ee5397
#
_cell.length_a   1.000
_cell.length_b   1.000
_cell.length_c   1.000
_cell.angle_alpha   90.00
_cell.angle_beta   90.00
_cell.angle_gamma   90.00
#
_symmetry.space_group_name_H-M   'P 1'
#
loop_
_entity.id
_entity.type
_entity.pdbx_description
1 polymer ?
#
loop_
_entity_poly.entity_id
_entity_poly.type
_entity_poly.pdbx_seq_one_letter_code
_entity_poly.pdbx_strand_id
1 'polypeptide(L)'
;ITDQKSSGRCWLFTGLNVMRAKAIAKHNLGSFEFSQTYPFFFDQLEKANLFLQGIIDTSSKPMDDKMVEWLFRNPLSDGGTFTGVADIVSKYGLVPKDVMPETNSSENTSRMAGLIALKLREQGLQLRDLAAQGVKPAALEKTKTEMLSTIYRMLVLNLGVPPTEFTWTEYNAKGEPVSTEIYTPLSFLKKYGDEKLIDNYVMLMNDPSREYYKCYEIDYDRHRYDGKNWTYVNLPIEDIKEMAISSLKDSTMMYFSCDVGKFLNSDRGHAGCQKLRLRISYGYFFWHEQEATYPKFCQWLQSRHDSYGRRS
;
A
#
# COMPACT_ATOMS: atom_id res chain seq x y z
N ILE A 1 18.47 -1.12 2.42
CA ILE A 1 17.52 -1.06 1.29
C ILE A 1 16.69 -2.33 1.32
N THR A 2 15.38 -2.20 1.27
CA THR A 2 14.44 -3.32 1.18
C THR A 2 14.09 -3.58 -0.29
N ASP A 3 13.80 -4.83 -0.64
CA ASP A 3 13.47 -5.25 -2.00
C ASP A 3 12.14 -6.00 -1.98
N GLN A 4 11.14 -5.51 -2.72
CA GLN A 4 9.80 -6.09 -2.81
C GLN A 4 9.72 -7.29 -3.77
N LYS A 5 10.77 -7.58 -4.51
CA LYS A 5 10.82 -8.63 -5.54
C LYS A 5 9.69 -8.50 -6.58
N SER A 6 9.13 -9.61 -7.02
CA SER A 6 8.05 -9.66 -8.02
C SER A 6 6.67 -9.53 -7.35
N SER A 7 6.43 -8.40 -6.67
CA SER A 7 5.16 -8.12 -5.99
C SER A 7 4.72 -6.67 -6.18
N GLY A 8 3.43 -6.38 -6.07
CA GLY A 8 2.86 -5.02 -6.10
C GLY A 8 2.89 -4.30 -4.75
N ARG A 9 3.71 -4.74 -3.79
CA ARG A 9 3.75 -4.25 -2.40
C ARG A 9 4.59 -2.99 -2.18
N CYS A 10 4.94 -2.24 -3.25
CA CYS A 10 5.76 -1.01 -3.13
C CYS A 10 5.18 -0.02 -2.10
N TRP A 11 3.87 0.13 -2.05
CA TRP A 11 3.15 0.96 -1.11
C TRP A 11 3.45 0.58 0.34
N LEU A 12 3.44 -0.71 0.64
CA LEU A 12 3.68 -1.26 1.97
C LEU A 12 5.14 -1.15 2.38
N PHE A 13 6.06 -1.54 1.49
CA PHE A 13 7.51 -1.40 1.71
C PHE A 13 7.90 0.04 1.98
N THR A 14 7.35 0.99 1.21
CA THR A 14 7.62 2.42 1.39
C THR A 14 7.08 2.92 2.73
N GLY A 15 5.83 2.60 3.07
CA GLY A 15 5.24 3.02 4.34
C GLY A 15 5.98 2.45 5.56
N LEU A 16 6.34 1.16 5.53
CA LEU A 16 7.10 0.53 6.61
C LEU A 16 8.52 1.09 6.72
N ASN A 17 9.18 1.46 5.60
CA ASN A 17 10.50 2.08 5.64
C ASN A 17 10.47 3.49 6.25
N VAL A 18 9.43 4.27 6.02
CA VAL A 18 9.24 5.57 6.68
C VAL A 18 9.12 5.40 8.20
N MET A 19 8.32 4.43 8.67
CA MET A 19 8.19 4.12 10.10
C MET A 19 9.49 3.55 10.68
N ARG A 20 10.15 2.66 9.96
CA ARG A 20 11.43 2.05 10.34
C ARG A 20 12.50 3.09 10.64
N ALA A 21 12.63 4.12 9.81
CA ALA A 21 13.62 5.17 10.01
C ALA A 21 13.39 5.91 11.35
N LYS A 22 12.14 6.20 11.68
CA LYS A 22 11.76 6.81 12.97
C LYS A 22 12.04 5.88 14.14
N ALA A 23 11.70 4.57 14.02
CA ALA A 23 11.97 3.57 15.05
C ALA A 23 13.46 3.45 15.36
N ILE A 24 14.30 3.32 14.32
CA ILE A 24 15.76 3.23 14.45
C ILE A 24 16.31 4.47 15.17
N ALA A 25 15.91 5.66 14.76
CA ALA A 25 16.39 6.90 15.38
C ALA A 25 15.94 7.03 16.84
N LYS A 26 14.68 6.71 17.14
CA LYS A 26 14.11 6.85 18.49
C LYS A 26 14.69 5.87 19.50
N HIS A 27 14.93 4.62 19.08
CA HIS A 27 15.37 3.52 19.96
C HIS A 27 16.84 3.17 19.79
N ASN A 28 17.59 3.89 18.95
CA ASN A 28 18.99 3.59 18.63
C ASN A 28 19.20 2.13 18.19
N LEU A 29 18.26 1.64 17.35
CA LEU A 29 18.28 0.25 16.91
C LEU A 29 19.44 -0.01 15.94
N GLY A 30 19.93 -1.25 15.96
CA GLY A 30 20.87 -1.76 14.96
C GLY A 30 20.19 -2.08 13.62
N SER A 31 20.54 -3.23 13.04
CA SER A 31 19.85 -3.73 11.86
C SER A 31 18.42 -4.12 12.23
N PHE A 32 17.45 -3.36 11.77
CA PHE A 32 16.04 -3.56 12.08
C PHE A 32 15.16 -3.42 10.83
N GLU A 33 14.18 -4.29 10.70
CA GLU A 33 13.11 -4.20 9.70
C GLU A 33 11.79 -4.68 10.31
N PHE A 34 10.68 -4.02 9.95
CA PHE A 34 9.35 -4.56 10.14
C PHE A 34 9.08 -5.68 9.13
N SER A 35 8.31 -6.69 9.51
CA SER A 35 7.78 -7.68 8.59
C SER A 35 6.86 -7.01 7.57
N GLN A 36 7.09 -7.24 6.29
CA GLN A 36 6.17 -6.84 5.23
C GLN A 36 5.11 -7.93 5.01
N THR A 37 5.43 -9.18 5.29
CA THR A 37 4.53 -10.32 5.14
C THR A 37 3.35 -10.26 6.11
N TYR A 38 3.58 -9.81 7.36
CA TYR A 38 2.54 -9.72 8.39
C TYR A 38 1.38 -8.76 7.99
N PRO A 39 1.60 -7.47 7.73
CA PRO A 39 0.52 -6.59 7.31
C PRO A 39 -0.02 -6.95 5.92
N PHE A 40 0.78 -7.51 5.02
CA PHE A 40 0.30 -7.99 3.73
C PHE A 40 -0.71 -9.14 3.87
N PHE A 41 -0.51 -10.04 4.82
CA PHE A 41 -1.46 -11.11 5.12
C PHE A 41 -2.86 -10.53 5.42
N PHE A 42 -2.91 -9.56 6.32
CA PHE A 42 -4.18 -8.93 6.72
C PHE A 42 -4.75 -8.01 5.63
N ASP A 43 -3.91 -7.35 4.85
CA ASP A 43 -4.34 -6.58 3.69
C ASP A 43 -5.12 -7.46 2.70
N GLN A 44 -4.59 -8.63 2.38
CA GLN A 44 -5.25 -9.54 1.45
C GLN A 44 -6.54 -10.14 2.04
N LEU A 45 -6.58 -10.41 3.33
CA LEU A 45 -7.77 -10.89 4.01
C LEU A 45 -8.86 -9.80 4.07
N GLU A 46 -8.50 -8.57 4.38
CA GLU A 46 -9.44 -7.45 4.44
C GLU A 46 -9.96 -7.06 3.06
N LYS A 47 -9.14 -7.08 2.04
CA LYS A 47 -9.60 -6.88 0.65
C LYS A 47 -10.55 -7.98 0.20
N ALA A 48 -10.31 -9.23 0.62
CA ALA A 48 -11.25 -10.33 0.38
C ALA A 48 -12.59 -10.08 1.08
N ASN A 49 -12.56 -9.60 2.33
CA ASN A 49 -13.76 -9.20 3.06
C ASN A 49 -14.49 -8.03 2.38
N LEU A 50 -13.74 -7.00 1.95
CA LEU A 50 -14.29 -5.85 1.22
C LEU A 50 -15.00 -6.30 -0.08
N PHE A 51 -14.40 -7.20 -0.84
CA PHE A 51 -15.00 -7.77 -2.04
C PHE A 51 -16.30 -8.52 -1.72
N LEU A 52 -16.26 -9.49 -0.79
CA LEU A 52 -17.41 -10.31 -0.47
C LEU A 52 -18.57 -9.49 0.11
N GLN A 53 -18.26 -8.48 0.94
CA GLN A 53 -19.26 -7.55 1.44
C GLN A 53 -19.85 -6.71 0.32
N GLY A 54 -19.02 -6.17 -0.57
CA GLY A 54 -19.49 -5.43 -1.74
C GLY A 54 -20.43 -6.26 -2.64
N ILE A 55 -20.19 -7.57 -2.74
CA ILE A 55 -21.09 -8.49 -3.43
C ILE A 55 -22.46 -8.61 -2.71
N ILE A 56 -22.46 -8.70 -1.38
CA ILE A 56 -23.70 -8.72 -0.58
C ILE A 56 -24.46 -7.40 -0.76
N ASP A 57 -23.78 -6.26 -0.60
CA ASP A 57 -24.36 -4.93 -0.68
C ASP A 57 -24.94 -4.62 -2.07
N THR A 58 -24.39 -5.23 -3.11
CA THR A 58 -24.85 -5.09 -4.50
C THR A 58 -25.67 -6.27 -5.01
N SER A 59 -26.09 -7.18 -4.17
CA SER A 59 -26.75 -8.43 -4.57
C SER A 59 -28.08 -8.21 -5.30
N SER A 60 -28.78 -7.10 -5.03
CA SER A 60 -30.02 -6.70 -5.73
C SER A 60 -29.80 -6.08 -7.11
N LYS A 61 -28.56 -5.70 -7.45
CA LYS A 61 -28.23 -5.08 -8.74
C LYS A 61 -27.95 -6.16 -9.79
N PRO A 62 -28.23 -5.91 -11.08
CA PRO A 62 -27.93 -6.84 -12.16
C PRO A 62 -26.42 -7.02 -12.36
N MET A 63 -26.02 -8.07 -13.08
CA MET A 63 -24.60 -8.39 -13.33
C MET A 63 -23.88 -7.37 -14.21
N ASP A 64 -24.60 -6.63 -15.04
CA ASP A 64 -24.11 -5.54 -15.89
C ASP A 64 -24.09 -4.15 -15.21
N ASP A 65 -24.44 -4.07 -13.91
CA ASP A 65 -24.22 -2.86 -13.12
C ASP A 65 -22.71 -2.60 -13.01
N LYS A 66 -22.31 -1.36 -13.24
CA LYS A 66 -20.90 -0.95 -13.30
C LYS A 66 -20.10 -1.30 -12.02
N MET A 67 -20.73 -1.21 -10.84
CA MET A 67 -20.08 -1.55 -9.58
C MET A 67 -19.91 -3.08 -9.48
N VAL A 68 -20.92 -3.86 -9.86
CA VAL A 68 -20.85 -5.31 -9.87
C VAL A 68 -19.77 -5.81 -10.83
N GLU A 69 -19.73 -5.28 -12.05
CA GLU A 69 -18.67 -5.58 -13.01
C GLU A 69 -17.28 -5.24 -12.46
N TRP A 70 -17.14 -4.06 -11.85
CA TRP A 70 -15.88 -3.62 -11.28
C TRP A 70 -15.39 -4.55 -10.16
N LEU A 71 -16.29 -4.95 -9.25
CA LEU A 71 -15.98 -5.90 -8.18
C LEU A 71 -15.46 -7.23 -8.75
N PHE A 72 -16.19 -7.83 -9.70
CA PHE A 72 -15.77 -9.11 -10.29
C PHE A 72 -14.50 -9.02 -11.15
N ARG A 73 -14.21 -7.86 -11.74
CA ARG A 73 -12.94 -7.63 -12.45
C ARG A 73 -11.77 -7.50 -11.47
N ASN A 74 -11.99 -6.87 -10.32
CA ASN A 74 -10.95 -6.51 -9.35
C ASN A 74 -11.21 -7.12 -7.96
N PRO A 75 -11.34 -8.44 -7.82
CA PRO A 75 -11.69 -9.06 -6.54
C PRO A 75 -10.56 -8.96 -5.51
N LEU A 76 -9.31 -8.83 -5.98
CA LEU A 76 -8.14 -8.75 -5.14
C LEU A 76 -6.99 -8.06 -5.89
N SER A 77 -6.19 -7.28 -5.16
CA SER A 77 -4.97 -6.63 -5.67
C SER A 77 -3.91 -6.62 -4.57
N ASP A 78 -2.63 -6.75 -4.94
CA ASP A 78 -1.50 -6.55 -4.04
C ASP A 78 -1.00 -5.10 -3.98
N GLY A 79 -1.58 -4.21 -4.79
CA GLY A 79 -1.34 -2.77 -4.78
C GLY A 79 -2.05 -2.03 -3.66
N GLY A 80 -1.66 -0.78 -3.44
CA GLY A 80 -2.30 0.09 -2.45
C GLY A 80 -1.64 1.45 -2.33
N THR A 81 -2.10 2.22 -1.35
CA THR A 81 -1.64 3.57 -1.01
C THR A 81 -1.25 3.64 0.46
N PHE A 82 -0.77 4.81 0.91
CA PHE A 82 -0.44 5.03 2.32
C PHE A 82 -1.67 4.87 3.25
N THR A 83 -2.87 5.21 2.79
CA THR A 83 -4.10 4.98 3.56
C THR A 83 -4.28 3.50 3.91
N GLY A 84 -3.96 2.60 2.96
CA GLY A 84 -3.95 1.15 3.22
C GLY A 84 -2.93 0.74 4.27
N VAL A 85 -1.71 1.33 4.25
CA VAL A 85 -0.71 1.09 5.32
C VAL A 85 -1.29 1.49 6.67
N ALA A 86 -1.82 2.71 6.76
CA ALA A 86 -2.37 3.25 8.00
C ALA A 86 -3.54 2.41 8.53
N ASP A 87 -4.46 2.01 7.65
CA ASP A 87 -5.62 1.18 8.00
C ASP A 87 -5.22 -0.19 8.55
N ILE A 88 -4.33 -0.89 7.87
CA ILE A 88 -3.93 -2.25 8.23
C ILE A 88 -3.06 -2.24 9.49
N VAL A 89 -2.08 -1.36 9.56
CA VAL A 89 -1.17 -1.26 10.71
C VAL A 89 -1.92 -0.84 11.97
N SER A 90 -2.83 0.12 11.88
CA SER A 90 -3.61 0.56 13.04
C SER A 90 -4.54 -0.53 13.60
N LYS A 91 -5.07 -1.41 12.75
CA LYS A 91 -5.97 -2.49 13.16
C LYS A 91 -5.24 -3.71 13.68
N TYR A 92 -4.17 -4.12 13.01
CA TYR A 92 -3.51 -5.39 13.25
C TYR A 92 -2.14 -5.27 13.92
N GLY A 93 -1.55 -4.08 13.97
CA GLY A 93 -0.23 -3.87 14.55
C GLY A 93 0.91 -4.20 13.60
N LEU A 94 2.10 -4.36 14.18
CA LEU A 94 3.34 -4.69 13.49
C LEU A 94 4.09 -5.79 14.21
N VAL A 95 4.94 -6.50 13.47
CA VAL A 95 5.92 -7.45 14.01
C VAL A 95 7.28 -7.23 13.34
N PRO A 96 8.40 -7.60 13.97
CA PRO A 96 9.70 -7.57 13.32
C PRO A 96 9.79 -8.65 12.22
N LYS A 97 10.70 -8.43 11.27
CA LYS A 97 10.86 -9.29 10.08
C LYS A 97 11.19 -10.73 10.39
N ASP A 98 11.98 -10.96 11.42
CA ASP A 98 12.41 -12.30 11.85
C ASP A 98 11.28 -13.12 12.46
N VAL A 99 10.24 -12.48 12.99
CA VAL A 99 9.04 -13.14 13.54
C VAL A 99 8.09 -13.63 12.44
N MET A 100 7.94 -12.89 11.34
CA MET A 100 7.20 -13.33 10.17
C MET A 100 7.95 -12.90 8.90
N PRO A 101 8.91 -13.73 8.46
CA PRO A 101 9.79 -13.41 7.32
C PRO A 101 9.07 -13.50 5.97
N GLU A 102 9.74 -13.05 4.93
CA GLU A 102 9.29 -13.24 3.55
C GLU A 102 9.25 -14.74 3.20
N THR A 103 8.28 -15.10 2.36
CA THR A 103 8.10 -16.44 1.78
C THR A 103 8.24 -16.34 0.26
N ASN A 104 8.38 -17.48 -0.43
CA ASN A 104 8.37 -17.50 -1.89
C ASN A 104 7.10 -16.87 -2.47
N SER A 105 5.95 -17.08 -1.82
CA SER A 105 4.66 -16.51 -2.27
C SER A 105 4.53 -15.03 -1.99
N SER A 106 5.17 -14.49 -0.94
CA SER A 106 5.20 -13.05 -0.70
C SER A 106 6.19 -12.34 -1.62
N GLU A 107 7.30 -12.96 -1.96
CA GLU A 107 8.27 -12.43 -2.94
C GLU A 107 7.78 -12.54 -4.39
N ASN A 108 6.80 -13.41 -4.68
CA ASN A 108 6.16 -13.57 -5.99
C ASN A 108 4.65 -13.79 -5.83
N THR A 109 3.91 -12.70 -5.73
CA THR A 109 2.49 -12.68 -5.33
C THR A 109 1.53 -13.16 -6.41
N SER A 110 1.90 -13.14 -7.69
CA SER A 110 0.98 -13.30 -8.83
C SER A 110 0.19 -14.61 -8.78
N ARG A 111 0.85 -15.75 -8.46
CA ARG A 111 0.18 -17.06 -8.41
C ARG A 111 -0.82 -17.16 -7.26
N MET A 112 -0.41 -16.74 -6.07
CA MET A 112 -1.27 -16.72 -4.89
C MET A 112 -2.47 -15.80 -5.11
N ALA A 113 -2.24 -14.57 -5.55
CA ALA A 113 -3.28 -13.60 -5.83
C ALA A 113 -4.27 -14.08 -6.89
N GLY A 114 -3.77 -14.72 -7.96
CA GLY A 114 -4.62 -15.31 -9.01
C GLY A 114 -5.54 -16.40 -8.50
N LEU A 115 -5.04 -17.32 -7.65
CA LEU A 115 -5.84 -18.39 -7.06
C LEU A 115 -6.89 -17.86 -6.07
N ILE A 116 -6.52 -16.88 -5.23
CA ILE A 116 -7.46 -16.25 -4.30
C ILE A 116 -8.53 -15.48 -5.08
N ALA A 117 -8.14 -14.70 -6.11
CA ALA A 117 -9.08 -13.97 -6.96
C ALA A 117 -10.09 -14.91 -7.66
N LEU A 118 -9.64 -16.07 -8.13
CA LEU A 118 -10.52 -17.10 -8.71
C LEU A 118 -11.52 -17.62 -7.67
N LYS A 119 -11.04 -17.93 -6.47
CA LYS A 119 -11.90 -18.39 -5.36
C LYS A 119 -12.90 -17.34 -4.92
N LEU A 120 -12.49 -16.09 -4.86
CA LEU A 120 -13.39 -14.97 -4.52
C LEU A 120 -14.49 -14.80 -5.56
N ARG A 121 -14.19 -14.94 -6.87
CA ARG A 121 -15.22 -14.90 -7.92
C ARG A 121 -16.25 -16.03 -7.77
N GLU A 122 -15.79 -17.24 -7.50
CA GLU A 122 -16.67 -18.38 -7.21
C GLU A 122 -17.58 -18.09 -6.01
N GLN A 123 -17.00 -17.65 -4.89
CA GLN A 123 -17.72 -17.29 -3.67
C GLN A 123 -18.69 -16.12 -3.87
N GLY A 124 -18.29 -15.11 -4.67
CA GLY A 124 -19.15 -13.99 -5.04
C GLY A 124 -20.38 -14.41 -5.82
N LEU A 125 -20.25 -15.32 -6.78
CA LEU A 125 -21.40 -15.89 -7.49
C LEU A 125 -22.32 -16.66 -6.54
N GLN A 126 -21.76 -17.49 -5.65
CA GLN A 126 -22.55 -18.22 -4.65
C GLN A 126 -23.34 -17.30 -3.72
N LEU A 127 -22.73 -16.19 -3.26
CA LEU A 127 -23.46 -15.21 -2.42
C LEU A 127 -24.60 -14.54 -3.19
N ARG A 128 -24.42 -14.23 -4.46
CA ARG A 128 -25.49 -13.66 -5.30
C ARG A 128 -26.61 -14.65 -5.52
N ASP A 129 -26.31 -15.91 -5.77
CA ASP A 129 -27.30 -16.96 -5.93
C ASP A 129 -28.12 -17.17 -4.65
N LEU A 130 -27.48 -17.20 -3.48
CA LEU A 130 -28.15 -17.27 -2.18
C LEU A 130 -29.05 -16.05 -1.94
N ALA A 131 -28.58 -14.84 -2.27
CA ALA A 131 -29.40 -13.64 -2.17
C ALA A 131 -30.62 -13.68 -3.10
N ALA A 132 -30.45 -14.15 -4.33
CA ALA A 132 -31.54 -14.31 -5.28
C ALA A 132 -32.59 -15.35 -4.83
N GLN A 133 -32.19 -16.35 -4.04
CA GLN A 133 -33.06 -17.32 -3.40
C GLN A 133 -33.76 -16.78 -2.14
N GLY A 134 -33.52 -15.51 -1.78
CA GLY A 134 -34.15 -14.85 -0.63
C GLY A 134 -33.52 -15.18 0.73
N VAL A 135 -32.26 -15.64 0.74
CA VAL A 135 -31.52 -15.87 1.98
C VAL A 135 -31.35 -14.52 2.72
N LYS A 136 -31.67 -14.53 4.00
CA LYS A 136 -31.66 -13.31 4.84
C LYS A 136 -30.22 -12.74 5.00
N PRO A 137 -30.05 -11.42 5.13
CA PRO A 137 -28.75 -10.78 5.27
C PRO A 137 -27.85 -11.39 6.35
N ALA A 138 -28.39 -11.69 7.54
CA ALA A 138 -27.63 -12.31 8.62
C ALA A 138 -27.06 -13.70 8.26
N ALA A 139 -27.77 -14.47 7.43
CA ALA A 139 -27.27 -15.75 6.94
C ALA A 139 -26.20 -15.58 5.85
N LEU A 140 -26.33 -14.55 4.98
CA LEU A 140 -25.28 -14.18 4.02
C LEU A 140 -23.99 -13.75 4.73
N GLU A 141 -24.09 -12.97 5.82
CA GLU A 141 -22.93 -12.58 6.63
C GLU A 141 -22.23 -13.79 7.26
N LYS A 142 -23.00 -14.77 7.77
CA LYS A 142 -22.44 -16.03 8.27
C LYS A 142 -21.71 -16.80 7.17
N THR A 143 -22.33 -16.94 6.00
CA THR A 143 -21.72 -17.60 4.85
C THR A 143 -20.45 -16.89 4.41
N LYS A 144 -20.45 -15.54 4.36
CA LYS A 144 -19.25 -14.74 4.08
C LYS A 144 -18.11 -15.06 5.06
N THR A 145 -18.41 -15.19 6.36
CA THR A 145 -17.41 -15.53 7.38
C THR A 145 -16.79 -16.92 7.14
N GLU A 146 -17.59 -17.89 6.76
CA GLU A 146 -17.12 -19.24 6.38
C GLU A 146 -16.25 -19.19 5.10
N MET A 147 -16.64 -18.38 4.13
CA MET A 147 -15.86 -18.14 2.92
C MET A 147 -14.51 -17.48 3.22
N LEU A 148 -14.48 -16.48 4.09
CA LEU A 148 -13.24 -15.85 4.56
C LEU A 148 -12.32 -16.82 5.30
N SER A 149 -12.86 -17.80 6.02
CA SER A 149 -12.05 -18.87 6.64
C SER A 149 -11.28 -19.69 5.59
N THR A 150 -11.88 -19.89 4.42
CA THR A 150 -11.19 -20.54 3.30
C THR A 150 -10.05 -19.66 2.76
N ILE A 151 -10.30 -18.36 2.58
CA ILE A 151 -9.26 -17.40 2.14
C ILE A 151 -8.14 -17.33 3.17
N TYR A 152 -8.45 -17.25 4.45
CA TYR A 152 -7.48 -17.28 5.54
C TYR A 152 -6.55 -18.51 5.44
N ARG A 153 -7.10 -19.70 5.23
CA ARG A 153 -6.32 -20.93 5.04
C ARG A 153 -5.40 -20.85 3.82
N MET A 154 -5.88 -20.28 2.71
CA MET A 154 -5.05 -20.07 1.51
C MET A 154 -3.88 -19.14 1.81
N LEU A 155 -4.13 -18.05 2.56
CA LEU A 155 -3.09 -17.12 2.99
C LEU A 155 -2.08 -17.79 3.93
N VAL A 156 -2.54 -18.58 4.92
CA VAL A 156 -1.66 -19.31 5.85
C VAL A 156 -0.73 -20.27 5.09
N LEU A 157 -1.23 -21.00 4.10
CA LEU A 157 -0.43 -21.93 3.29
C LEU A 157 0.65 -21.23 2.45
N ASN A 158 0.45 -19.96 2.12
CA ASN A 158 1.36 -19.20 1.28
C ASN A 158 2.30 -18.27 2.07
N LEU A 159 1.81 -17.66 3.14
CA LEU A 159 2.50 -16.60 3.87
C LEU A 159 2.91 -17.00 5.30
N GLY A 160 2.45 -18.15 5.80
CA GLY A 160 2.62 -18.57 7.18
C GLY A 160 1.50 -18.08 8.10
N VAL A 161 1.50 -18.57 9.34
CA VAL A 161 0.51 -18.19 10.37
C VAL A 161 0.92 -16.86 10.99
N PRO A 162 0.08 -15.82 10.93
CA PRO A 162 0.41 -14.56 11.60
C PRO A 162 0.43 -14.75 13.12
N PRO A 163 1.50 -14.28 13.81
CA PRO A 163 1.61 -14.42 15.25
C PRO A 163 0.61 -13.52 15.99
N THR A 164 0.05 -14.01 17.07
CA THR A 164 -0.77 -13.23 18.02
C THR A 164 0.06 -12.68 19.17
N GLU A 165 1.16 -13.36 19.51
CA GLU A 165 2.14 -13.01 20.50
C GLU A 165 3.51 -13.54 20.07
N PHE A 166 4.58 -12.85 20.44
CA PHE A 166 5.95 -13.26 20.11
C PHE A 166 6.94 -12.66 21.11
N THR A 167 8.07 -13.36 21.32
CA THR A 167 9.21 -12.85 22.05
C THR A 167 10.20 -12.21 21.09
N TRP A 168 10.69 -11.02 21.41
CA TRP A 168 11.68 -10.33 20.59
C TRP A 168 12.75 -9.65 21.44
N THR A 169 13.99 -9.72 20.95
CA THR A 169 15.16 -9.10 21.58
C THR A 169 15.53 -7.84 20.82
N GLU A 170 15.52 -6.72 21.51
CA GLU A 170 15.99 -5.43 21.00
C GLU A 170 17.52 -5.41 20.97
N TYR A 171 18.09 -5.00 19.83
CA TYR A 171 19.53 -4.81 19.66
C TYR A 171 19.84 -3.36 19.34
N ASN A 172 20.82 -2.78 20.03
CA ASN A 172 21.29 -1.42 19.78
C ASN A 172 22.11 -1.32 18.48
N ALA A 173 22.53 -0.09 18.10
CA ALA A 173 23.33 0.18 16.91
C ALA A 173 24.68 -0.56 16.87
N LYS A 174 25.18 -1.04 18.01
CA LYS A 174 26.41 -1.86 18.10
C LYS A 174 26.16 -3.36 17.99
N GLY A 175 24.88 -3.78 17.89
CA GLY A 175 24.49 -5.19 17.87
C GLY A 175 24.45 -5.85 19.26
N GLU A 176 24.46 -5.06 20.34
CA GLU A 176 24.36 -5.56 21.70
C GLU A 176 22.88 -5.71 22.09
N PRO A 177 22.48 -6.79 22.79
CA PRO A 177 21.10 -6.94 23.26
C PRO A 177 20.80 -5.93 24.36
N VAL A 178 19.66 -5.25 24.25
CA VAL A 178 19.17 -4.24 25.19
C VAL A 178 18.10 -4.82 26.12
N SER A 179 17.10 -5.47 25.53
CA SER A 179 16.01 -6.10 26.27
C SER A 179 15.40 -7.25 25.47
N THR A 180 14.81 -8.22 26.19
CA THR A 180 14.01 -9.29 25.59
C THR A 180 12.64 -9.25 26.24
N GLU A 181 11.61 -9.01 25.45
CA GLU A 181 10.24 -8.85 25.96
C GLU A 181 9.24 -9.64 25.10
N ILE A 182 8.07 -9.91 25.66
CA ILE A 182 6.95 -10.51 24.96
C ILE A 182 6.05 -9.39 24.45
N TYR A 183 5.68 -9.46 23.18
CA TYR A 183 4.83 -8.48 22.51
C TYR A 183 3.62 -9.14 21.83
N THR A 184 2.50 -8.45 21.87
CA THR A 184 1.47 -8.60 20.83
C THR A 184 1.80 -7.65 19.68
N PRO A 185 1.31 -7.88 18.45
CA PRO A 185 1.56 -6.98 17.33
C PRO A 185 1.13 -5.53 17.59
N LEU A 186 0.05 -5.31 18.35
CA LEU A 186 -0.40 -3.97 18.75
C LEU A 186 0.52 -3.32 19.79
N SER A 187 0.99 -4.08 20.78
CA SER A 187 1.94 -3.54 21.76
C SER A 187 3.30 -3.22 21.13
N PHE A 188 3.71 -3.99 20.12
CA PHE A 188 4.90 -3.73 19.34
C PHE A 188 4.76 -2.46 18.49
N LEU A 189 3.62 -2.29 17.82
CA LEU A 189 3.28 -1.04 17.11
C LEU A 189 3.38 0.17 18.04
N LYS A 190 2.81 0.08 19.24
CA LYS A 190 2.82 1.17 20.22
C LYS A 190 4.23 1.59 20.63
N LYS A 191 5.15 0.64 20.79
CA LYS A 191 6.53 0.90 21.21
C LYS A 191 7.40 1.39 20.04
N TYR A 192 7.33 0.71 18.89
CA TYR A 192 8.28 0.90 17.76
C TYR A 192 7.67 1.59 16.54
N GLY A 193 6.37 1.71 16.44
CA GLY A 193 5.67 2.33 15.32
C GLY A 193 5.06 3.68 15.65
N ASP A 194 4.01 4.01 14.91
CA ASP A 194 3.15 5.17 15.13
C ASP A 194 1.69 4.71 15.17
N GLU A 195 1.05 4.78 16.33
CA GLU A 195 -0.36 4.38 16.51
C GLU A 195 -1.33 5.35 15.82
N LYS A 196 -0.89 6.57 15.53
CA LYS A 196 -1.72 7.65 14.98
C LYS A 196 -1.43 7.92 13.50
N LEU A 197 -1.09 6.89 12.74
CA LEU A 197 -0.76 7.02 11.31
C LEU A 197 -1.83 7.75 10.51
N ILE A 198 -3.12 7.53 10.82
CA ILE A 198 -4.23 8.17 10.11
C ILE A 198 -4.30 9.67 10.42
N ASP A 199 -3.94 10.07 11.64
CA ASP A 199 -4.07 11.45 12.12
C ASP A 199 -2.80 12.28 11.86
N ASN A 200 -1.63 11.63 11.83
CA ASN A 200 -0.32 12.29 11.72
C ASN A 200 0.12 12.53 10.27
N TYR A 201 -0.58 11.98 9.29
CA TYR A 201 -0.21 12.09 7.88
C TYR A 201 -1.37 12.51 7.02
N VAL A 202 -1.09 13.35 6.05
CA VAL A 202 -2.04 13.79 5.03
C VAL A 202 -1.48 13.42 3.65
N MET A 203 -2.35 12.91 2.78
CA MET A 203 -1.98 12.63 1.39
C MET A 203 -2.12 13.91 0.57
N LEU A 204 -1.07 14.27 -0.16
CA LEU A 204 -1.06 15.35 -1.12
C LEU A 204 -1.04 14.79 -2.53
N MET A 205 -1.73 15.42 -3.46
CA MET A 205 -1.76 15.02 -4.85
C MET A 205 -1.63 16.24 -5.76
N ASN A 206 -1.00 16.09 -6.90
CA ASN A 206 -1.09 17.04 -7.99
C ASN A 206 -1.95 16.43 -9.11
N ASP A 207 -3.20 16.85 -9.17
CA ASP A 207 -4.14 16.49 -10.22
C ASP A 207 -4.63 17.78 -10.91
N PRO A 208 -4.03 18.15 -12.06
CA PRO A 208 -4.41 19.38 -12.77
C PRO A 208 -5.80 19.34 -13.42
N SER A 209 -6.45 18.18 -13.44
CA SER A 209 -7.83 18.06 -13.95
C SER A 209 -8.88 18.48 -12.93
N ARG A 210 -8.47 18.74 -11.68
CA ARG A 210 -9.35 19.10 -10.55
C ARG A 210 -8.92 20.42 -9.92
N GLU A 211 -9.85 21.07 -9.22
CA GLU A 211 -9.58 22.31 -8.49
C GLU A 211 -8.48 22.11 -7.43
N TYR A 212 -7.50 23.00 -7.42
CA TYR A 212 -6.47 23.00 -6.37
C TYR A 212 -7.02 23.53 -5.04
N TYR A 213 -6.35 23.22 -3.96
CA TYR A 213 -6.69 23.60 -2.57
C TYR A 213 -8.04 23.04 -2.12
N LYS A 214 -8.45 21.90 -2.69
CA LYS A 214 -9.63 21.13 -2.31
C LYS A 214 -9.23 19.76 -1.81
N CYS A 215 -10.04 19.22 -0.90
CA CYS A 215 -9.95 17.84 -0.45
C CYS A 215 -10.85 16.96 -1.31
N TYR A 216 -10.33 15.84 -1.78
CA TYR A 216 -11.04 14.85 -2.56
C TYR A 216 -10.98 13.50 -1.89
N GLU A 217 -12.04 12.74 -2.01
CA GLU A 217 -12.15 11.37 -1.59
C GLU A 217 -12.42 10.48 -2.81
N ILE A 218 -11.75 9.32 -2.87
CA ILE A 218 -11.98 8.33 -3.92
C ILE A 218 -12.84 7.23 -3.32
N ASP A 219 -14.09 7.18 -3.78
CA ASP A 219 -15.05 6.19 -3.31
C ASP A 219 -14.56 4.77 -3.56
N TYR A 220 -14.77 3.91 -2.57
CA TYR A 220 -14.37 2.50 -2.58
C TYR A 220 -12.86 2.22 -2.68
N ASP A 221 -11.99 3.23 -2.67
CA ASP A 221 -10.53 3.08 -2.62
C ASP A 221 -10.06 3.00 -1.17
N ARG A 222 -10.30 1.84 -0.57
CA ARG A 222 -9.92 1.47 0.80
C ARG A 222 -9.55 0.00 0.86
N HIS A 223 -8.80 -0.37 1.89
CA HIS A 223 -8.31 -1.74 2.06
C HIS A 223 -9.21 -2.60 2.96
N ARG A 224 -10.01 -1.98 3.81
CA ARG A 224 -10.96 -2.63 4.73
C ARG A 224 -12.38 -2.12 4.45
N TYR A 225 -13.38 -2.97 4.73
CA TYR A 225 -14.78 -2.55 4.61
C TYR A 225 -15.13 -1.41 5.60
N ASP A 226 -14.62 -1.51 6.83
CA ASP A 226 -14.75 -0.51 7.90
C ASP A 226 -13.66 0.57 7.89
N GLY A 227 -12.80 0.57 6.86
CA GLY A 227 -11.71 1.53 6.70
C GLY A 227 -12.15 2.86 6.08
N LYS A 228 -11.18 3.77 5.99
CA LYS A 228 -11.39 5.07 5.34
C LYS A 228 -11.06 4.97 3.85
N ASN A 229 -11.88 5.61 3.02
CA ASN A 229 -11.55 5.82 1.62
C ASN A 229 -10.30 6.69 1.49
N TRP A 230 -9.55 6.50 0.41
CA TRP A 230 -8.41 7.35 0.12
C TRP A 230 -8.86 8.79 -0.07
N THR A 231 -8.33 9.68 0.77
CA THR A 231 -8.53 11.12 0.71
C THR A 231 -7.20 11.82 0.43
N TYR A 232 -7.24 12.90 -0.34
CA TYR A 232 -6.07 13.72 -0.60
C TYR A 232 -6.43 15.21 -0.73
N VAL A 233 -5.46 16.06 -0.43
CA VAL A 233 -5.53 17.49 -0.74
C VAL A 233 -4.85 17.72 -2.08
N ASN A 234 -5.59 18.29 -3.04
CA ASN A 234 -5.05 18.60 -4.36
C ASN A 234 -4.31 19.93 -4.34
N LEU A 235 -3.03 19.92 -4.67
CA LEU A 235 -2.16 21.10 -4.62
C LEU A 235 -1.38 21.27 -5.94
N PRO A 236 -1.00 22.50 -6.29
CA PRO A 236 0.01 22.76 -7.31
C PRO A 236 1.32 22.04 -7.00
N ILE A 237 2.02 21.60 -8.05
CA ILE A 237 3.28 20.85 -7.87
C ILE A 237 4.36 21.67 -7.16
N GLU A 238 4.34 22.99 -7.31
CA GLU A 238 5.27 23.91 -6.65
C GLU A 238 5.12 23.84 -5.13
N ASP A 239 3.90 23.87 -4.61
CA ASP A 239 3.61 23.78 -3.16
C ASP A 239 4.06 22.43 -2.61
N ILE A 240 3.78 21.33 -3.35
CA ILE A 240 4.23 19.99 -2.96
C ILE A 240 5.76 19.92 -2.89
N LYS A 241 6.46 20.53 -3.84
CA LYS A 241 7.93 20.60 -3.82
C LYS A 241 8.46 21.36 -2.60
N GLU A 242 7.87 22.51 -2.27
CA GLU A 242 8.27 23.28 -1.10
C GLU A 242 8.07 22.49 0.20
N MET A 243 6.93 21.82 0.35
CA MET A 243 6.67 20.94 1.49
C MET A 243 7.65 19.78 1.55
N ALA A 244 7.96 19.15 0.40
CA ALA A 244 8.93 18.08 0.32
C ALA A 244 10.35 18.54 0.72
N ILE A 245 10.76 19.72 0.25
CA ILE A 245 12.06 20.32 0.62
C ILE A 245 12.11 20.62 2.12
N SER A 246 11.03 21.15 2.69
CA SER A 246 10.93 21.41 4.13
C SER A 246 11.07 20.12 4.93
N SER A 247 10.31 19.07 4.60
CA SER A 247 10.39 17.77 5.26
C SER A 247 11.80 17.18 5.22
N LEU A 248 12.48 17.26 4.08
CA LEU A 248 13.86 16.78 3.94
C LEU A 248 14.87 17.58 4.77
N LYS A 249 14.69 18.90 4.88
CA LYS A 249 15.52 19.75 5.74
C LYS A 249 15.34 19.39 7.22
N ASP A 250 14.14 19.02 7.61
CA ASP A 250 13.81 18.56 8.96
C ASP A 250 14.15 17.08 9.21
N SER A 251 14.91 16.45 8.28
CA SER A 251 15.29 15.03 8.34
C SER A 251 14.09 14.07 8.45
N THR A 252 12.94 14.48 7.92
CA THR A 252 11.72 13.68 7.92
C THR A 252 11.56 12.96 6.57
N MET A 253 11.47 11.63 6.61
CA MET A 253 11.18 10.82 5.42
C MET A 253 9.72 10.95 5.04
N MET A 254 9.47 10.96 3.72
CA MET A 254 8.13 11.05 3.16
C MET A 254 7.78 9.76 2.40
N TYR A 255 6.52 9.38 2.46
CA TYR A 255 5.95 8.46 1.50
C TYR A 255 5.75 9.21 0.17
N PHE A 256 6.27 8.65 -0.92
CA PHE A 256 6.17 9.25 -2.25
C PHE A 256 5.73 8.21 -3.28
N SER A 257 4.80 8.59 -4.13
CA SER A 257 4.30 7.76 -5.23
C SER A 257 4.13 8.62 -6.48
N CYS A 258 4.60 8.12 -7.63
CA CYS A 258 4.42 8.80 -8.91
C CYS A 258 4.46 7.80 -10.07
N ASP A 259 3.96 8.21 -11.25
CA ASP A 259 4.15 7.46 -12.49
C ASP A 259 5.58 7.63 -13.00
N VAL A 260 6.44 6.68 -12.66
CA VAL A 260 7.86 6.68 -13.08
C VAL A 260 8.08 5.96 -14.41
N GLY A 261 7.12 5.16 -14.88
CA GLY A 261 7.31 4.25 -16.01
C GLY A 261 7.75 4.93 -17.31
N LYS A 262 7.29 6.15 -17.54
CA LYS A 262 7.66 6.96 -18.71
C LYS A 262 9.04 7.61 -18.62
N PHE A 263 9.50 7.89 -17.41
CA PHE A 263 10.68 8.73 -17.15
C PHE A 263 11.83 7.98 -16.50
N LEU A 264 11.60 6.77 -15.96
CA LEU A 264 12.63 5.96 -15.32
C LEU A 264 13.63 5.43 -16.36
N ASN A 265 14.89 5.70 -16.14
CA ASN A 265 16.00 5.03 -16.82
C ASN A 265 16.64 4.06 -15.82
N SER A 266 16.25 2.78 -15.89
CA SER A 266 16.73 1.73 -15.00
C SER A 266 18.24 1.53 -15.07
N ASP A 267 18.83 1.68 -16.28
CA ASP A 267 20.26 1.43 -16.50
C ASP A 267 21.15 2.48 -15.84
N ARG A 268 20.61 3.69 -15.71
CA ARG A 268 21.31 4.83 -15.09
C ARG A 268 20.80 5.14 -13.66
N GLY A 269 19.78 4.45 -13.19
CA GLY A 269 19.20 4.64 -11.87
C GLY A 269 18.59 6.01 -11.62
N HIS A 270 18.12 6.72 -12.66
CA HIS A 270 17.50 8.03 -12.52
C HIS A 270 16.22 8.18 -13.36
N ALA A 271 15.33 9.07 -12.90
CA ALA A 271 14.17 9.51 -13.68
C ALA A 271 14.51 10.83 -14.41
N GLY A 272 14.32 10.85 -15.72
CA GLY A 272 14.62 12.03 -16.53
C GLY A 272 13.72 12.18 -17.75
N CYS A 273 13.44 13.41 -18.12
CA CYS A 273 12.59 13.76 -19.27
C CYS A 273 13.19 13.35 -20.61
N GLN A 274 14.48 13.01 -20.65
CA GLN A 274 15.21 12.69 -21.89
C GLN A 274 14.85 11.33 -22.49
N LYS A 275 14.16 10.45 -21.78
CA LYS A 275 13.67 9.16 -22.31
C LYS A 275 12.59 9.32 -23.38
N LEU A 276 11.95 10.48 -23.47
CA LEU A 276 10.93 10.82 -24.48
C LEU A 276 11.51 11.45 -25.74
N ARG A 277 12.56 10.85 -26.34
CA ARG A 277 12.97 11.16 -27.73
C ARG A 277 11.92 10.76 -28.80
N LEU A 278 10.83 10.11 -28.42
CA LEU A 278 9.67 9.82 -29.27
C LEU A 278 9.09 11.08 -29.94
N ARG A 279 9.25 12.24 -29.36
CA ARG A 279 8.79 13.53 -29.91
C ARG A 279 9.54 13.92 -31.19
N ILE A 280 10.78 13.53 -31.34
CA ILE A 280 11.63 13.89 -32.50
C ILE A 280 11.51 12.86 -33.62
N SER A 281 11.31 11.57 -33.29
CA SER A 281 11.35 10.48 -34.29
C SER A 281 10.01 10.20 -34.99
N TYR A 282 8.87 10.52 -34.38
CA TYR A 282 7.55 10.15 -34.93
C TYR A 282 6.59 11.31 -35.18
N GLY A 283 6.96 12.56 -34.91
CA GLY A 283 6.14 13.75 -35.26
C GLY A 283 4.77 13.86 -34.62
N TYR A 284 4.44 13.04 -33.60
CA TYR A 284 3.15 13.07 -32.91
C TYR A 284 3.20 13.97 -31.69
N PHE A 285 2.35 15.00 -31.69
CA PHE A 285 2.06 15.84 -30.53
C PHE A 285 0.93 15.21 -29.72
N PHE A 286 1.23 14.68 -28.55
CA PHE A 286 0.20 14.45 -27.53
C PHE A 286 0.02 15.75 -26.73
N TRP A 287 -1.04 16.48 -27.04
CA TRP A 287 -1.45 17.67 -26.28
C TRP A 287 -2.19 17.21 -25.03
N HIS A 288 -1.53 17.31 -23.87
CA HIS A 288 -2.19 17.31 -22.58
C HIS A 288 -1.59 18.47 -21.77
N GLU A 289 -2.43 19.23 -21.08
CA GLU A 289 -2.02 20.33 -20.19
C GLU A 289 -1.00 19.90 -19.11
N GLN A 290 -0.89 18.62 -18.83
CA GLN A 290 0.18 18.02 -17.99
C GLN A 290 1.60 18.25 -18.52
N GLU A 291 1.80 18.58 -19.82
CA GLU A 291 3.14 18.82 -20.37
C GLU A 291 3.88 19.98 -19.71
N ALA A 292 3.17 20.96 -19.12
CA ALA A 292 3.80 22.08 -18.45
C ALA A 292 4.36 21.74 -17.07
N THR A 293 3.81 20.74 -16.40
CA THR A 293 4.15 20.39 -15.01
C THR A 293 5.21 19.29 -14.92
N TYR A 294 5.15 18.28 -15.79
CA TYR A 294 6.11 17.17 -15.84
C TYR A 294 7.56 17.59 -16.17
N PRO A 295 7.84 18.46 -17.16
CA PRO A 295 9.22 18.89 -17.42
C PRO A 295 9.86 19.61 -16.23
N LYS A 296 9.10 20.43 -15.49
CA LYS A 296 9.61 21.14 -14.31
C LYS A 296 9.95 20.18 -13.17
N PHE A 297 9.12 19.17 -12.93
CA PHE A 297 9.39 18.13 -11.93
C PHE A 297 10.64 17.32 -12.28
N CYS A 298 10.77 16.90 -13.55
CA CYS A 298 11.97 16.20 -14.03
C CYS A 298 13.24 17.07 -13.94
N GLN A 299 13.16 18.36 -14.27
CA GLN A 299 14.27 19.29 -14.11
C GLN A 299 14.68 19.46 -12.65
N TRP A 300 13.68 19.48 -11.74
CA TRP A 300 13.95 19.56 -10.31
C TRP A 300 14.63 18.29 -9.78
N LEU A 301 14.18 17.09 -10.17
CA LEU A 301 14.85 15.83 -9.82
C LEU A 301 16.29 15.80 -10.34
N GLN A 302 16.51 16.24 -11.57
CA GLN A 302 17.82 16.26 -12.21
C GLN A 302 18.76 17.26 -11.56
N SER A 303 18.31 18.48 -11.24
CA SER A 303 19.11 19.50 -10.54
C SER A 303 19.56 19.06 -9.15
N ARG A 304 18.79 18.21 -8.49
CA ARG A 304 19.13 17.65 -7.18
C ARG A 304 20.14 16.51 -7.27
N HIS A 305 20.03 15.64 -8.28
CA HIS A 305 21.00 14.59 -8.53
C HIS A 305 22.39 15.19 -8.78
N ASP A 306 22.45 16.25 -9.58
CA ASP A 306 23.70 16.98 -9.87
C ASP A 306 24.30 17.68 -8.63
N SER A 307 23.46 18.08 -7.66
CA SER A 307 23.90 18.69 -6.41
C SER A 307 24.46 17.68 -5.39
N TYR A 308 24.00 16.43 -5.42
CA TYR A 308 24.49 15.36 -4.54
C TYR A 308 25.72 14.64 -5.13
N GLY A 309 25.84 14.56 -6.46
CA GLY A 309 26.99 13.94 -7.15
C GLY A 309 28.31 14.74 -7.09
N ARG A 310 28.27 16.01 -6.62
CA ARG A 310 29.48 16.86 -6.48
C ARG A 310 30.06 16.89 -5.07
N ARG A 311 29.60 16.04 -4.16
CA ARG A 311 30.11 15.94 -2.78
C ARG A 311 30.72 14.56 -2.47
N SER A 312 31.32 13.91 -3.47
CA SER A 312 32.20 12.72 -3.25
C SER A 312 33.61 13.08 -3.57
#